data_f2da4396d3d4ae379c9f2926dd80eea4
#
_entry.id   f2da4396d3d4ae379c9f2926dd80eea4
#
_cell.length_a   1.000
_cell.length_b   1.000
_cell.length_c   1.000
_cell.angle_alpha   90.00
_cell.angle_beta   90.00
_cell.angle_gamma   90.00
#
_symmetry.space_group_name_H-M   'P 1'
#
loop_
_entity.id
_entity.type
_entity.pdbx_description
1 polymer ?
#
loop_
_entity_poly.entity_id
_entity_poly.type
_entity_poly.pdbx_seq_one_letter_code
_entity_poly.pdbx_strand_id
1 'polypeptide(L)'
;SMVLLKNENILPFTPQEKIALVGPGAQSQDILGAWSWQGKKEEAISLVAGAQKLTTNLLVAQEPFDYFEPTAAAIEEALTLASQADKVVVALGETDWMSGEAASRSDIRLPEKQLAVVAQIIEKNPNVVVTVYSGRPLDLQGIDVAKGIVQAWQPGTEGGNALAEILWGQYN
;
A
#
# COMPACT_ATOMS: atom_id res chain seq x y z
N SER A 1 -4.35 2.49 -14.84
CA SER A 1 -5.70 2.46 -14.27
C SER A 1 -5.73 1.54 -13.06
N MET A 2 -6.01 2.06 -11.87
CA MET A 2 -6.16 1.29 -10.65
C MET A 2 -7.48 0.50 -10.67
N VAL A 3 -7.55 -0.61 -9.92
CA VAL A 3 -8.73 -1.47 -9.88
C VAL A 3 -9.14 -1.70 -8.42
N LEU A 4 -10.37 -1.36 -8.09
CA LEU A 4 -10.98 -1.72 -6.80
C LEU A 4 -11.44 -3.18 -6.86
N LEU A 5 -10.68 -4.07 -6.25
CA LEU A 5 -10.94 -5.51 -6.26
C LEU A 5 -11.93 -5.94 -5.18
N LYS A 6 -11.93 -5.24 -4.03
CA LYS A 6 -12.81 -5.54 -2.91
C LYS A 6 -13.13 -4.27 -2.14
N ASN A 7 -14.41 -4.11 -1.72
CA ASN A 7 -14.83 -3.05 -0.81
C ASN A 7 -16.03 -3.51 0.03
N GLU A 8 -15.79 -3.87 1.27
CA GLU A 8 -16.81 -4.21 2.25
C GLU A 8 -17.27 -2.95 3.03
N ASN A 9 -17.71 -1.93 2.30
CA ASN A 9 -18.14 -0.64 2.85
C ASN A 9 -17.08 0.07 3.70
N ILE A 10 -15.80 -0.17 3.44
CA ILE A 10 -14.69 0.49 4.14
C ILE A 10 -14.26 1.79 3.42
N LEU A 11 -14.42 1.85 2.12
CA LEU A 11 -14.14 3.02 1.28
C LEU A 11 -15.45 3.67 0.80
N PRO A 12 -15.44 4.99 0.54
CA PRO A 12 -14.31 5.91 0.69
C PRO A 12 -14.04 6.28 2.16
N PHE A 13 -12.85 6.81 2.42
CA PHE A 13 -12.54 7.43 3.71
C PHE A 13 -13.13 8.84 3.79
N THR A 14 -13.39 9.29 5.01
CA THR A 14 -13.75 10.68 5.28
C THR A 14 -12.53 11.44 5.84
N PRO A 15 -12.44 12.76 5.65
CA PRO A 15 -11.32 13.55 6.19
C PRO A 15 -11.22 13.55 7.72
N GLN A 16 -12.29 13.19 8.42
CA GLN A 16 -12.37 13.15 9.88
C GLN A 16 -11.82 11.84 10.46
N GLU A 17 -11.80 10.78 9.67
CA GLU A 17 -11.29 9.49 10.11
C GLU A 17 -9.76 9.55 10.25
N LYS A 18 -9.27 8.95 11.32
CA LYS A 18 -7.84 8.78 11.57
C LYS A 18 -7.34 7.55 10.83
N ILE A 19 -6.53 7.76 9.82
CA ILE A 19 -6.03 6.70 8.93
C ILE A 19 -4.56 6.42 9.20
N ALA A 20 -4.22 5.18 9.52
CA ALA A 20 -2.82 4.74 9.53
C ALA A 20 -2.39 4.35 8.12
N LEU A 21 -1.26 4.88 7.67
CA LEU A 21 -0.61 4.51 6.41
C LEU A 21 0.68 3.76 6.74
N VAL A 22 0.68 2.47 6.49
CA VAL A 22 1.80 1.57 6.82
C VAL A 22 2.17 0.69 5.62
N GLY A 23 3.28 0.01 5.74
CA GLY A 23 3.77 -0.89 4.69
C GLY A 23 4.81 -0.28 3.78
N PRO A 24 5.57 -1.13 3.06
CA PRO A 24 6.72 -0.71 2.26
C PRO A 24 6.35 0.26 1.13
N GLY A 25 5.14 0.14 0.58
CA GLY A 25 4.65 1.02 -0.48
C GLY A 25 4.11 2.38 -0.02
N ALA A 26 3.88 2.60 1.29
CA ALA A 26 3.20 3.81 1.77
C ALA A 26 3.99 5.10 1.47
N GLN A 27 5.29 5.07 1.69
CA GLN A 27 6.20 6.19 1.43
C GLN A 27 7.07 5.99 0.18
N SER A 28 6.95 4.83 -0.48
CA SER A 28 7.78 4.50 -1.63
C SER A 28 7.51 5.43 -2.80
N GLN A 29 8.59 5.86 -3.45
CA GLN A 29 8.61 6.51 -4.76
C GLN A 29 8.98 5.53 -5.88
N ASP A 30 9.26 4.27 -5.53
CA ASP A 30 9.52 3.20 -6.49
C ASP A 30 8.22 2.65 -7.07
N ILE A 31 7.50 3.51 -7.79
CA ILE A 31 6.17 3.26 -8.35
C ILE A 31 6.06 3.54 -9.85
N LEU A 32 7.20 3.83 -10.50
CA LEU A 32 7.25 4.09 -11.94
C LEU A 32 7.26 2.80 -12.76
N GLY A 33 7.82 1.73 -12.20
CA GLY A 33 7.96 0.44 -12.84
C GLY A 33 9.25 0.27 -13.65
N ALA A 34 9.60 -0.98 -13.92
CA ALA A 34 10.84 -1.39 -14.57
C ALA A 34 11.04 -0.81 -16.00
N TRP A 35 9.95 -0.45 -16.67
CA TRP A 35 9.96 0.05 -18.04
C TRP A 35 9.92 1.59 -18.16
N SER A 36 10.04 2.32 -17.05
CA SER A 36 10.02 3.79 -17.05
C SER A 36 11.25 4.42 -17.71
N TRP A 37 12.28 3.63 -18.00
CA TRP A 37 13.52 3.98 -18.70
C TRP A 37 14.25 5.18 -18.08
N GLN A 38 13.81 6.40 -18.36
CA GLN A 38 14.42 7.64 -17.85
C GLN A 38 13.61 8.29 -16.71
N GLY A 39 12.60 7.59 -16.19
CA GLY A 39 11.84 8.07 -15.06
C GLY A 39 12.72 8.19 -13.81
N LYS A 40 12.54 9.28 -13.07
CA LYS A 40 13.24 9.51 -11.81
C LYS A 40 12.30 9.25 -10.65
N LYS A 41 12.67 8.33 -9.77
CA LYS A 41 11.84 7.96 -8.60
C LYS A 41 11.51 9.18 -7.73
N GLU A 42 12.45 10.11 -7.61
CA GLU A 42 12.31 11.33 -6.81
C GLU A 42 11.22 12.29 -7.33
N GLU A 43 10.79 12.12 -8.58
CA GLU A 43 9.68 12.87 -9.16
C GLU A 43 8.32 12.26 -8.86
N ALA A 44 8.29 11.00 -8.35
CA ALA A 44 7.05 10.32 -8.02
C ALA A 44 6.48 10.77 -6.67
N ILE A 45 5.18 10.92 -6.63
CA ILE A 45 4.45 11.25 -5.41
C ILE A 45 4.06 9.94 -4.70
N SER A 46 4.53 9.77 -3.45
CA SER A 46 4.14 8.63 -2.62
C SER A 46 2.67 8.71 -2.16
N LEU A 47 2.10 7.59 -1.73
CA LEU A 47 0.75 7.57 -1.16
C LEU A 47 0.63 8.51 0.04
N VAL A 48 1.61 8.52 0.93
CA VAL A 48 1.62 9.44 2.09
C VAL A 48 1.58 10.90 1.63
N ALA A 49 2.41 11.28 0.67
CA ALA A 49 2.44 12.65 0.15
C ALA A 49 1.13 13.05 -0.54
N GLY A 50 0.48 12.12 -1.24
CA GLY A 50 -0.84 12.33 -1.82
C GLY A 50 -1.93 12.50 -0.76
N ALA A 51 -1.96 11.61 0.23
CA ALA A 51 -2.95 11.64 1.30
C ALA A 51 -2.85 12.89 2.20
N GLN A 52 -1.64 13.39 2.44
CA GLN A 52 -1.41 14.63 3.21
C GLN A 52 -2.04 15.87 2.58
N LYS A 53 -2.37 15.85 1.31
CA LYS A 53 -3.10 16.93 0.62
C LYS A 53 -4.60 16.91 0.91
N LEU A 54 -5.14 15.76 1.33
CA LEU A 54 -6.57 15.53 1.52
C LEU A 54 -7.01 15.57 2.98
N THR A 55 -6.11 15.22 3.91
CA THR A 55 -6.41 15.20 5.34
C THR A 55 -5.16 15.40 6.19
N THR A 56 -5.35 15.92 7.39
CA THR A 56 -4.32 16.00 8.44
C THR A 56 -4.41 14.85 9.47
N ASN A 57 -5.45 14.02 9.38
CA ASN A 57 -5.70 12.93 10.32
C ASN A 57 -4.99 11.64 9.91
N LEU A 58 -3.67 11.72 9.70
CA LEU A 58 -2.84 10.59 9.29
C LEU A 58 -1.89 10.16 10.41
N LEU A 59 -1.78 8.87 10.59
CA LEU A 59 -0.70 8.22 11.33
C LEU A 59 0.22 7.55 10.33
N VAL A 60 1.46 7.99 10.25
CA VAL A 60 2.45 7.51 9.27
C VAL A 60 3.62 6.92 10.02
N ALA A 61 4.03 5.70 9.66
CA ALA A 61 5.22 5.07 10.21
C ALA A 61 6.46 5.90 9.85
N GLN A 62 7.36 6.10 10.81
CA GLN A 62 8.64 6.77 10.56
C GLN A 62 9.54 5.88 9.70
N GLU A 63 9.57 4.59 10.02
CA GLU A 63 10.26 3.59 9.24
C GLU A 63 9.25 2.54 8.75
N PRO A 64 8.80 2.59 7.47
CA PRO A 64 7.97 1.54 6.94
C PRO A 64 8.71 0.20 6.97
N PHE A 65 7.99 -0.87 7.27
CA PHE A 65 8.62 -2.19 7.24
C PHE A 65 9.05 -2.57 5.82
N ASP A 66 10.18 -3.28 5.72
CA ASP A 66 10.77 -3.67 4.45
C ASP A 66 9.95 -4.72 3.68
N TYR A 67 10.11 -4.76 2.35
CA TYR A 67 9.43 -5.72 1.48
C TYR A 67 9.76 -7.18 1.81
N PHE A 68 10.99 -7.46 2.25
CA PHE A 68 11.50 -8.83 2.42
C PHE A 68 11.92 -9.13 3.85
N GLU A 69 12.52 -8.16 4.54
CA GLU A 69 13.12 -8.34 5.86
C GLU A 69 12.65 -7.25 6.84
N PRO A 70 11.34 -7.25 7.19
CA PRO A 70 10.82 -6.28 8.14
C PRO A 70 11.49 -6.46 9.51
N THR A 71 11.99 -5.37 10.08
CA THR A 71 12.55 -5.37 11.43
C THR A 71 11.44 -5.48 12.48
N ALA A 72 11.77 -6.03 13.65
CA ALA A 72 10.81 -6.11 14.76
C ALA A 72 10.30 -4.71 15.17
N ALA A 73 11.16 -3.69 15.15
CA ALA A 73 10.79 -2.33 15.49
C ALA A 73 9.78 -1.73 14.49
N ALA A 74 9.99 -1.93 13.18
CA ALA A 74 9.07 -1.45 12.15
C ALA A 74 7.72 -2.18 12.20
N ILE A 75 7.71 -3.48 12.54
CA ILE A 75 6.47 -4.23 12.77
C ILE A 75 5.73 -3.67 13.98
N GLU A 76 6.40 -3.47 15.10
CA GLU A 76 5.81 -2.95 16.33
C GLU A 76 5.23 -1.54 16.12
N GLU A 77 5.94 -0.68 15.40
CA GLU A 77 5.43 0.65 15.03
C GLU A 77 4.14 0.52 14.19
N ALA A 78 4.14 -0.31 13.15
CA ALA A 78 2.95 -0.51 12.31
C ALA A 78 1.75 -1.02 13.12
N LEU A 79 1.95 -1.97 14.04
CA LEU A 79 0.91 -2.49 14.93
C LEU A 79 0.39 -1.43 15.90
N THR A 80 1.28 -0.59 16.43
CA THR A 80 0.92 0.52 17.32
C THR A 80 0.04 1.54 16.58
N LEU A 81 0.45 1.96 15.38
CA LEU A 81 -0.33 2.89 14.56
C LEU A 81 -1.69 2.29 14.17
N ALA A 82 -1.72 1.02 13.81
CA ALA A 82 -2.96 0.31 13.49
C ALA A 82 -3.95 0.31 14.66
N SER A 83 -3.46 0.13 15.89
CA SER A 83 -4.30 0.14 17.09
C SER A 83 -4.88 1.52 17.44
N GLN A 84 -4.26 2.60 16.97
CA GLN A 84 -4.63 3.99 17.24
C GLN A 84 -5.51 4.62 16.15
N ALA A 85 -5.64 3.95 15.01
CA ALA A 85 -6.38 4.44 13.85
C ALA A 85 -7.82 3.91 13.79
N ASP A 86 -8.71 4.66 13.16
CA ASP A 86 -10.06 4.20 12.82
C ASP A 86 -10.00 3.14 11.71
N LYS A 87 -9.12 3.36 10.72
CA LYS A 87 -8.86 2.46 9.59
C LYS A 87 -7.38 2.45 9.24
N VAL A 88 -6.94 1.39 8.58
CA VAL A 88 -5.53 1.19 8.21
C VAL A 88 -5.42 0.95 6.70
N VAL A 89 -4.51 1.65 6.05
CA VAL A 89 -4.05 1.30 4.70
C VAL A 89 -2.70 0.61 4.83
N VAL A 90 -2.63 -0.62 4.33
CA VAL A 90 -1.37 -1.37 4.23
C VAL A 90 -0.94 -1.40 2.77
N ALA A 91 0.11 -0.66 2.45
CA ALA A 91 0.63 -0.57 1.09
C ALA A 91 1.73 -1.62 0.87
N LEU A 92 1.40 -2.63 0.08
CA LEU A 92 2.22 -3.81 -0.18
C LEU A 92 2.60 -3.91 -1.66
N GLY A 93 3.40 -4.88 -2.00
CA GLY A 93 3.63 -5.22 -3.40
C GLY A 93 5.02 -5.74 -3.72
N GLU A 94 5.39 -5.49 -4.94
CA GLU A 94 6.69 -5.80 -5.55
C GLU A 94 7.49 -4.50 -5.75
N THR A 95 8.81 -4.62 -5.70
CA THR A 95 9.72 -3.59 -6.18
C THR A 95 9.79 -3.60 -7.72
N ASP A 96 10.36 -2.57 -8.33
CA ASP A 96 10.48 -2.43 -9.79
C ASP A 96 11.25 -3.61 -10.43
N TRP A 97 12.32 -4.08 -9.81
CA TRP A 97 13.15 -5.17 -10.33
C TRP A 97 12.51 -6.56 -10.24
N MET A 98 11.41 -6.72 -9.49
CA MET A 98 10.70 -8.00 -9.38
C MET A 98 9.84 -8.32 -10.61
N SER A 99 9.57 -7.34 -11.46
CA SER A 99 8.82 -7.50 -12.71
C SER A 99 9.54 -6.78 -13.86
N GLY A 100 9.25 -7.17 -15.08
CA GLY A 100 9.89 -6.63 -16.27
C GLY A 100 10.70 -7.69 -17.02
N GLU A 101 11.64 -7.25 -17.85
CA GLU A 101 12.48 -8.14 -18.65
C GLU A 101 13.37 -9.01 -17.76
N ALA A 102 13.43 -10.30 -18.07
CA ALA A 102 14.19 -11.31 -17.32
C ALA A 102 13.79 -11.46 -15.83
N ALA A 103 12.65 -10.92 -15.41
CA ALA A 103 12.14 -10.99 -14.05
C ALA A 103 10.94 -11.95 -13.93
N SER A 104 11.08 -13.17 -14.48
CA SER A 104 10.03 -14.18 -14.36
C SER A 104 9.95 -14.75 -12.94
N ARG A 105 8.72 -15.06 -12.50
CA ARG A 105 8.46 -15.67 -11.19
C ARG A 105 7.55 -16.88 -11.36
N SER A 106 7.89 -17.99 -10.69
CA SER A 106 7.04 -19.18 -10.60
C SER A 106 6.02 -19.07 -9.45
N ASP A 107 6.33 -18.32 -8.41
CA ASP A 107 5.43 -18.00 -7.31
C ASP A 107 5.02 -16.52 -7.41
N ILE A 108 3.74 -16.28 -7.67
CA ILE A 108 3.17 -14.95 -7.84
C ILE A 108 2.46 -14.42 -6.59
N ARG A 109 2.69 -15.04 -5.43
CA ARG A 109 2.20 -14.51 -4.15
C ARG A 109 3.03 -13.30 -3.71
N LEU A 110 2.44 -12.48 -2.85
CA LEU A 110 3.20 -11.47 -2.11
C LEU A 110 4.27 -12.15 -1.23
N PRO A 111 5.40 -11.48 -0.97
CA PRO A 111 6.40 -12.02 -0.05
C PRO A 111 5.78 -12.43 1.29
N GLU A 112 6.13 -13.62 1.77
CA GLU A 112 5.54 -14.24 2.95
C GLU A 112 5.62 -13.35 4.19
N LYS A 113 6.72 -12.61 4.34
CA LYS A 113 6.91 -11.70 5.48
C LYS A 113 5.97 -10.50 5.43
N GLN A 114 5.62 -10.00 4.26
CA GLN A 114 4.58 -8.97 4.12
C GLN A 114 3.22 -9.53 4.58
N LEU A 115 2.87 -10.75 4.15
CA LEU A 115 1.61 -11.40 4.54
C LEU A 115 1.53 -11.63 6.05
N ALA A 116 2.64 -12.03 6.69
CA ALA A 116 2.70 -12.24 8.13
C ALA A 116 2.47 -10.94 8.93
N VAL A 117 2.98 -9.80 8.45
CA VAL A 117 2.73 -8.50 9.09
C VAL A 117 1.29 -8.06 8.88
N VAL A 118 0.73 -8.24 7.68
CA VAL A 118 -0.69 -7.92 7.40
C VAL A 118 -1.63 -8.69 8.32
N ALA A 119 -1.39 -9.99 8.53
CA ALA A 119 -2.21 -10.80 9.43
C ALA A 119 -2.23 -10.21 10.84
N GLN A 120 -1.07 -9.82 11.38
CA GLN A 120 -0.98 -9.18 12.69
C GLN A 120 -1.68 -7.81 12.73
N ILE A 121 -1.60 -7.02 11.66
CA ILE A 121 -2.30 -5.73 11.57
C ILE A 121 -3.80 -5.94 11.61
N ILE A 122 -4.34 -6.91 10.86
CA ILE A 122 -5.78 -7.23 10.83
C ILE A 122 -6.28 -7.71 12.19
N GLU A 123 -5.47 -8.46 12.95
CA GLU A 123 -5.79 -8.84 14.33
C GLU A 123 -5.90 -7.62 15.26
N LYS A 124 -5.07 -6.60 15.04
CA LYS A 124 -5.11 -5.35 15.84
C LYS A 124 -6.24 -4.42 15.44
N ASN A 125 -6.50 -4.31 14.15
CA ASN A 125 -7.55 -3.48 13.59
C ASN A 125 -8.15 -4.16 12.35
N PRO A 126 -9.40 -4.65 12.41
CA PRO A 126 -10.02 -5.33 11.28
C PRO A 126 -10.44 -4.40 10.13
N ASN A 127 -10.35 -3.07 10.32
CA ASN A 127 -10.70 -2.09 9.30
C ASN A 127 -9.49 -1.80 8.39
N VAL A 128 -9.07 -2.80 7.62
CA VAL A 128 -7.90 -2.73 6.76
C VAL A 128 -8.29 -2.63 5.29
N VAL A 129 -7.63 -1.71 4.59
CA VAL A 129 -7.54 -1.64 3.14
C VAL A 129 -6.12 -1.98 2.72
N VAL A 130 -5.95 -2.95 1.83
CA VAL A 130 -4.66 -3.27 1.24
C VAL A 130 -4.56 -2.61 -0.13
N THR A 131 -3.47 -1.89 -0.39
CA THR A 131 -3.12 -1.39 -1.72
C THR A 131 -1.92 -2.17 -2.24
N VAL A 132 -2.03 -2.69 -3.48
CA VAL A 132 -1.02 -3.58 -4.05
C VAL A 132 -0.31 -2.89 -5.21
N TYR A 133 0.99 -2.70 -5.09
CA TYR A 133 1.86 -2.23 -6.16
C TYR A 133 2.53 -3.42 -6.82
N SER A 134 2.33 -3.61 -8.12
CA SER A 134 2.96 -4.71 -8.85
C SER A 134 2.95 -4.48 -10.36
N GLY A 135 3.91 -5.05 -11.05
CA GLY A 135 3.96 -5.05 -12.51
C GLY A 135 3.23 -6.25 -13.14
N ARG A 136 2.62 -7.10 -12.31
CA ARG A 136 1.87 -8.30 -12.74
C ARG A 136 0.67 -8.54 -11.85
N PRO A 137 -0.34 -9.31 -12.30
CA PRO A 137 -1.36 -9.84 -11.41
C PRO A 137 -0.70 -10.79 -10.38
N LEU A 138 -1.07 -10.61 -9.11
CA LEU A 138 -0.58 -11.45 -8.01
C LEU A 138 -1.70 -12.34 -7.48
N ASP A 139 -1.33 -13.46 -6.88
CA ASP A 139 -2.22 -14.22 -6.02
C ASP A 139 -2.45 -13.43 -4.74
N LEU A 140 -3.72 -13.13 -4.44
CA LEU A 140 -4.11 -12.32 -3.30
C LEU A 140 -4.37 -13.12 -2.03
N GLN A 141 -4.06 -14.42 -2.03
CA GLN A 141 -4.20 -15.26 -0.84
C GLN A 141 -3.39 -14.67 0.32
N GLY A 142 -4.04 -14.56 1.46
CA GLY A 142 -3.46 -13.95 2.68
C GLY A 142 -3.79 -12.49 2.88
N ILE A 143 -4.21 -11.76 1.83
CA ILE A 143 -4.77 -10.41 1.97
C ILE A 143 -6.26 -10.33 1.60
N ASP A 144 -6.82 -11.41 1.10
CA ASP A 144 -8.24 -11.54 0.73
C ASP A 144 -9.20 -11.38 1.91
N VAL A 145 -8.70 -11.50 3.14
CA VAL A 145 -9.43 -11.24 4.39
C VAL A 145 -9.58 -9.75 4.73
N ALA A 146 -8.82 -8.86 4.09
CA ALA A 146 -8.95 -7.42 4.26
C ALA A 146 -10.33 -6.92 3.75
N LYS A 147 -10.87 -5.87 4.37
CA LYS A 147 -12.18 -5.29 3.97
C LYS A 147 -12.14 -4.52 2.66
N GLY A 148 -10.98 -4.02 2.26
CA GLY A 148 -10.77 -3.34 1.00
C GLY A 148 -9.48 -3.78 0.33
N ILE A 149 -9.50 -3.93 -0.99
CA ILE A 149 -8.30 -4.25 -1.78
C ILE A 149 -8.30 -3.40 -3.05
N VAL A 150 -7.23 -2.63 -3.25
CA VAL A 150 -7.00 -1.82 -4.44
C VAL A 150 -5.73 -2.28 -5.13
N GLN A 151 -5.84 -2.72 -6.37
CA GLN A 151 -4.68 -2.98 -7.23
C GLN A 151 -4.23 -1.66 -7.85
N ALA A 152 -3.09 -1.16 -7.41
CA ALA A 152 -2.53 0.10 -7.87
C ALA A 152 -1.66 -0.05 -9.12
N TRP A 153 -1.11 -1.25 -9.37
CA TRP A 153 -0.13 -1.53 -10.41
C TRP A 153 1.17 -0.74 -10.19
N GLN A 154 1.73 -0.22 -11.29
CA GLN A 154 2.85 0.74 -11.30
C GLN A 154 2.26 2.08 -11.76
N PRO A 155 1.77 2.92 -10.84
CA PRO A 155 0.88 4.03 -11.17
C PRO A 155 1.57 5.26 -11.77
N GLY A 156 2.91 5.30 -11.78
CA GLY A 156 3.66 6.41 -12.34
C GLY A 156 3.84 7.60 -11.39
N THR A 157 4.31 8.73 -11.92
CA THR A 157 4.71 9.92 -11.13
C THR A 157 3.61 10.47 -10.23
N GLU A 158 2.36 10.50 -10.69
CA GLU A 158 1.22 11.00 -9.92
C GLU A 158 0.50 9.89 -9.14
N GLY A 159 1.12 8.72 -9.00
CA GLY A 159 0.50 7.53 -8.43
C GLY A 159 -0.06 7.72 -7.03
N GLY A 160 0.67 8.41 -6.15
CA GLY A 160 0.22 8.69 -4.79
C GLY A 160 -0.98 9.63 -4.74
N ASN A 161 -1.02 10.67 -5.58
CA ASN A 161 -2.17 11.56 -5.68
C ASN A 161 -3.40 10.78 -6.15
N ALA A 162 -3.27 10.06 -7.26
CA ALA A 162 -4.38 9.29 -7.84
C ALA A 162 -4.93 8.22 -6.88
N LEU A 163 -4.05 7.52 -6.17
CA LEU A 163 -4.47 6.51 -5.19
C LEU A 163 -5.16 7.16 -3.98
N ALA A 164 -4.62 8.27 -3.47
CA ALA A 164 -5.25 9.00 -2.40
C ALA A 164 -6.64 9.51 -2.80
N GLU A 165 -6.80 10.10 -3.99
CA GLU A 165 -8.10 10.55 -4.50
C GLU A 165 -9.14 9.41 -4.57
N ILE A 166 -8.72 8.21 -4.98
CA ILE A 166 -9.59 7.02 -4.97
C ILE A 166 -9.98 6.62 -3.55
N LEU A 167 -9.01 6.54 -2.63
CA LEU A 167 -9.26 6.11 -1.25
C LEU A 167 -10.18 7.08 -0.49
N TRP A 168 -10.09 8.38 -0.76
CA TRP A 168 -10.96 9.41 -0.16
C TRP A 168 -12.17 9.76 -1.03
N GLY A 169 -12.45 9.01 -2.10
CA GLY A 169 -13.66 9.16 -2.90
C GLY A 169 -13.76 10.46 -3.71
N GLN A 170 -12.65 11.11 -3.99
CA GLN A 170 -12.64 12.30 -4.86
C GLN A 170 -12.69 11.93 -6.33
N TYR A 171 -12.33 10.70 -6.64
CA TYR A 171 -12.39 10.12 -7.97
C TYR A 171 -12.94 8.70 -7.91
N ASN A 172 -13.81 8.34 -8.88
CA ASN A 172 -14.43 7.02 -9.01
C ASN A 172 -14.27 6.50 -10.45
#